data_8835bde106ea473b97f81a2707048076
#
_entry.id   8835bde106ea473b97f81a2707048076
#
_cell.length_a   1.000
_cell.length_b   1.000
_cell.length_c   1.000
_cell.angle_alpha   90.00
_cell.angle_beta   90.00
_cell.angle_gamma   90.00
#
_symmetry.space_group_name_H-M   'P 1'
#
loop_
_entity.id
_entity.type
_entity.pdbx_description
1 polymer ?
#
loop_
_entity_poly.entity_id
_entity_poly.type
_entity_poly.pdbx_seq_one_letter_code
_entity_poly.pdbx_strand_id
1 'polypeptide(L)' 'MSDKIGVIKEIDNLGRLVIPKEMREMFKLEKTVEVVVTKEGILIRNPKYTLIEKEKVGGN' A
#
# COMPACT_ATOMS: atom_id res chain seq x y z
N MET A 1 -6.95 -13.51 -16.48
CA MET A 1 -6.36 -14.23 -15.37
C MET A 1 -5.85 -13.28 -14.31
N SER A 2 -6.04 -13.63 -13.09
CA SER A 2 -5.66 -12.76 -12.00
C SER A 2 -4.22 -12.98 -11.58
N ASP A 3 -3.47 -11.89 -11.46
CA ASP A 3 -2.12 -11.95 -10.95
C ASP A 3 -2.06 -11.51 -9.50
N LYS A 4 -3.22 -11.34 -8.88
CA LYS A 4 -3.28 -10.88 -7.52
C LYS A 4 -2.99 -12.01 -6.55
N ILE A 5 -2.18 -11.71 -5.56
CA ILE A 5 -1.85 -12.64 -4.50
C ILE A 5 -2.36 -12.02 -3.21
N GLY A 6 -3.08 -12.81 -2.45
CA GLY A 6 -3.66 -12.30 -1.22
C GLY A 6 -3.41 -13.20 -0.05
N VAL A 7 -3.44 -12.60 1.13
CA VAL A 7 -3.38 -13.32 2.37
C VAL A 7 -4.53 -12.85 3.23
N ILE A 8 -4.99 -13.72 4.10
CA ILE A 8 -6.08 -13.39 5.02
C ILE A 8 -5.45 -12.93 6.32
N LYS A 9 -5.80 -11.73 6.75
CA LYS A 9 -5.32 -11.17 8.01
C LYS A 9 -6.50 -10.68 8.81
N GLU A 10 -6.28 -10.49 10.09
CA GLU A 10 -7.33 -10.02 10.99
C GLU A 10 -7.06 -8.60 11.41
N ILE A 11 -8.13 -7.84 11.56
CA ILE A 11 -8.06 -6.49 12.10
C ILE A 11 -8.50 -6.58 13.54
N ASP A 12 -7.73 -6.02 14.46
CA ASP A 12 -8.08 -6.09 15.88
C ASP A 12 -9.13 -5.05 16.25
N ASN A 13 -9.50 -5.00 17.53
CA ASN A 13 -10.57 -4.13 17.97
C ASN A 13 -10.25 -2.65 17.81
N LEU A 14 -8.99 -2.33 17.69
CA LEU A 14 -8.56 -0.95 17.51
C LEU A 14 -8.32 -0.60 16.05
N GLY A 15 -8.66 -1.53 15.17
CA GLY A 15 -8.49 -1.29 13.73
C GLY A 15 -7.09 -1.50 13.23
N ARG A 16 -6.27 -2.20 13.99
CA ARG A 16 -4.88 -2.40 13.61
C ARG A 16 -4.72 -3.70 12.84
N LEU A 17 -3.81 -3.67 11.92
CA LEU A 17 -3.54 -4.79 11.02
C LEU A 17 -2.05 -4.89 10.80
N VAL A 18 -1.52 -6.10 10.88
CA VAL A 18 -0.09 -6.31 10.62
C VAL A 18 0.08 -6.67 9.15
N ILE A 19 0.85 -5.86 8.46
CA ILE A 19 1.18 -6.14 7.06
C ILE A 19 2.34 -7.13 7.05
N PRO A 20 2.21 -8.24 6.32
CA PRO A 20 3.29 -9.24 6.29
C PRO A 20 4.62 -8.62 5.90
N LYS A 21 5.68 -9.13 6.53
CA LYS A 21 7.01 -8.59 6.32
C LYS A 21 7.42 -8.61 4.85
N GLU A 22 7.08 -9.69 4.17
CA GLU A 22 7.47 -9.83 2.76
C GLU A 22 6.81 -8.75 1.91
N MET A 23 5.55 -8.45 2.20
CA MET A 23 4.86 -7.41 1.44
C MET A 23 5.43 -6.04 1.74
N ARG A 24 5.80 -5.80 3.00
CA ARG A 24 6.43 -4.54 3.36
C ARG A 24 7.75 -4.35 2.63
N GLU A 25 8.52 -5.42 2.50
CA GLU A 25 9.80 -5.34 1.83
C GLU A 25 9.65 -5.16 0.33
N MET A 26 8.67 -5.81 -0.25
CA MET A 26 8.45 -5.69 -1.69
C MET A 26 8.19 -4.25 -2.11
N PHE A 27 7.47 -3.51 -1.29
CA PHE A 27 7.07 -2.16 -1.65
C PHE A 27 7.73 -1.11 -0.76
N LYS A 28 8.71 -1.52 0.03
CA LYS A 28 9.51 -0.62 0.86
C LYS A 28 8.63 0.19 1.81
N LEU A 29 7.70 -0.50 2.43
CA LEU A 29 6.81 0.11 3.42
C LEU A 29 7.54 0.11 4.75
N GLU A 30 7.92 1.31 5.22
CA GLU A 30 8.69 1.42 6.44
C GLU A 30 7.89 2.15 7.51
N LYS A 31 8.29 3.33 7.87
CA LYS A 31 7.63 4.04 8.95
C LYS A 31 6.36 4.74 8.52
N THR A 32 6.38 5.30 7.34
CA THR A 32 5.27 6.10 6.85
C THR A 32 4.72 5.46 5.60
N VAL A 33 3.41 5.32 5.55
CA VAL A 33 2.76 4.75 4.38
C VAL A 33 1.58 5.63 4.01
N GLU A 34 1.17 5.52 2.77
CA GLU A 34 -0.01 6.21 2.29
C GLU A 34 -1.13 5.19 2.12
N VAL A 35 -2.30 5.53 2.63
CA VAL A 35 -3.48 4.67 2.52
C VAL A 35 -4.43 5.30 1.54
N VAL A 36 -4.75 4.58 0.48
CA VAL A 36 -5.55 5.11 -0.63
C VAL A 36 -6.78 4.25 -0.81
N VAL A 37 -7.93 4.89 -0.98
CA VAL A 37 -9.18 4.19 -1.25
C VAL A 37 -9.28 3.92 -2.75
N THR A 38 -9.53 2.68 -3.10
CA THR A 38 -9.73 2.29 -4.49
C THR A 38 -11.09 1.63 -4.63
N LYS A 39 -11.47 1.31 -5.85
CA LYS A 39 -12.72 0.62 -6.09
C LYS A 39 -12.74 -0.75 -5.45
N GLU A 40 -11.61 -1.38 -5.32
CA GLU A 40 -11.53 -2.74 -4.82
C GLU A 40 -11.24 -2.80 -3.34
N GLY A 41 -10.87 -1.68 -2.72
CA GLY A 41 -10.54 -1.66 -1.33
C GLY A 41 -9.51 -0.61 -1.02
N ILE A 42 -8.68 -0.89 -0.06
CA ILE A 42 -7.67 0.05 0.39
C ILE A 42 -6.31 -0.39 -0.14
N LEU A 43 -5.59 0.56 -0.69
CA LEU A 43 -4.23 0.37 -1.17
C LEU A 43 -3.27 1.04 -0.21
N ILE A 44 -2.25 0.32 0.22
CA ILE A 44 -1.21 0.87 1.09
C ILE A 44 0.08 0.90 0.29
N ARG A 45 0.70 2.08 0.21
CA ARG A 45 1.89 2.22 -0.62
C ARG A 45 2.89 3.15 0.01
N ASN A 46 4.10 3.11 -0.53
CA ASN A 46 5.18 3.98 -0.12
C ASN A 46 4.93 5.38 -0.64
N PRO A 47 4.88 6.39 0.23
CA PRO A 47 4.57 7.76 -0.21
C PRO A 47 5.57 8.28 -1.25
N LYS A 48 6.79 7.77 -1.24
CA LYS A 48 7.79 8.21 -2.21
C LYS A 48 7.36 7.92 -3.64
N TYR A 49 6.70 6.79 -3.85
CA TYR A 49 6.21 6.46 -5.17
C TYR A 49 5.13 7.45 -5.61
N THR A 50 4.29 7.86 -4.67
CA THR A 50 3.26 8.84 -4.98
C THR A 50 3.87 10.16 -5.40
N LEU A 51 4.91 10.59 -4.70
CA LEU A 51 5.57 11.85 -5.03
C LEU A 51 6.21 11.77 -6.42
N ILE A 52 6.84 10.65 -6.72
CA ILE A 52 7.45 10.47 -8.03
C ILE A 52 6.40 10.53 -9.13
N GLU A 53 5.28 9.87 -8.92
CA GLU A 53 4.21 9.89 -9.91
C GLU A 53 3.66 11.28 -10.12
N LYS A 54 3.50 12.04 -9.03
CA LYS A 54 3.00 13.39 -9.13
C LYS A 54 3.96 14.28 -9.91
N GLU A 55 5.25 14.12 -9.66
CA GLU A 55 6.25 14.89 -10.39
C GLU A 55 6.20 14.58 -11.86
N LYS A 56 6.04 13.31 -12.18
CA LYS A 56 5.97 12.91 -13.59
C LYS A 56 4.79 13.57 -14.28
N VAL A 57 3.64 13.52 -13.64
CA VAL A 57 2.42 14.10 -14.21
C VAL A 57 2.52 15.61 -14.24
N GLY A 58 3.02 16.19 -13.16
CA GLY A 58 3.10 17.63 -13.05
C GLY A 58 4.12 18.24 -14.00
N GLY A 59 5.09 17.44 -14.42
CA GLY A 59 6.10 17.94 -15.31
C GLY A 59 5.68 18.11 -16.76
N ASN A 60 4.49 17.67 -17.06
CA ASN A 60 3.99 17.74 -18.44
C ASN A 60 3.41 19.10 -18.80
#